data_778915ebb5c6d4ad21832709ad12f819
#
_entry.id   778915ebb5c6d4ad21832709ad12f819
#
_cell.length_a   1.000
_cell.length_b   1.000
_cell.length_c   1.000
_cell.angle_alpha   90.00
_cell.angle_beta   90.00
_cell.angle_gamma   90.00
#
_symmetry.space_group_name_H-M   'P 1'
#
loop_
_entity.id
_entity.type
_entity.pdbx_description
1 polymer ?
#
loop_
_entity_poly.entity_id
_entity_poly.type
_entity_poly.pdbx_seq_one_letter_code
_entity_poly.pdbx_strand_id
1 'polypeptide(L)'
;TDIETIGKIMKNYEAVLVVDAISGLAAIPIKTDEWGIDVVVSGSQKGLMIPPGLAFVSVSQKAWQAIEKSTLPKYYFDFKAYKKALGKTDTPFTPAVNLMIALREALKIIKEEGLDEIFEKHKKMAAALRSAVKSLGLELFAPDDYSDGVTAVKVPQGIDGEKLVKTMRDKYGVGIAGGQDEMKGKMFRIATMGYITSSDLIVCIATLETVLSEMGYKFQLGSGLRALEETLR
;
A
#
# COMPACT_ATOMS: atom_id res chain seq x y z
N THR A 1 0.47 -1.93 -12.29
CA THR A 1 1.18 -2.99 -13.07
C THR A 1 0.29 -4.20 -13.18
N ASP A 2 0.06 -4.67 -14.40
CA ASP A 2 -0.74 -5.86 -14.70
C ASP A 2 0.08 -7.13 -14.46
N ILE A 3 0.07 -7.59 -13.20
CA ILE A 3 0.82 -8.77 -12.76
C ILE A 3 0.22 -10.06 -13.35
N GLU A 4 -1.09 -10.13 -13.57
CA GLU A 4 -1.75 -11.29 -14.17
C GLU A 4 -1.20 -11.57 -15.59
N THR A 5 -1.14 -10.53 -16.42
CA THR A 5 -0.59 -10.66 -17.79
C THR A 5 0.90 -11.01 -17.75
N ILE A 6 1.68 -10.36 -16.88
CA ILE A 6 3.10 -10.69 -16.69
C ILE A 6 3.26 -12.16 -16.27
N GLY A 7 2.46 -12.63 -15.32
CA GLY A 7 2.51 -14.03 -14.88
C GLY A 7 2.20 -15.02 -16.00
N LYS A 8 1.19 -14.73 -16.85
CA LYS A 8 0.87 -15.55 -18.02
C LYS A 8 2.05 -15.64 -19.02
N ILE A 9 2.75 -14.52 -19.22
CA ILE A 9 3.94 -14.49 -20.09
C ILE A 9 5.07 -15.31 -19.45
N MET A 10 5.32 -15.13 -18.14
CA MET A 10 6.42 -15.77 -17.42
C MET A 10 6.29 -17.29 -17.32
N LYS A 11 5.10 -17.86 -17.47
CA LYS A 11 4.89 -19.33 -17.52
C LYS A 11 5.70 -20.00 -18.64
N ASN A 12 6.06 -19.26 -19.70
CA ASN A 12 6.83 -19.77 -20.84
C ASN A 12 8.35 -19.65 -20.63
N TYR A 13 8.81 -19.17 -19.46
CA TYR A 13 10.23 -18.94 -19.19
C TYR A 13 10.68 -19.66 -17.93
N GLU A 14 11.94 -20.05 -17.89
CA GLU A 14 12.56 -20.64 -16.67
C GLU A 14 12.83 -19.59 -15.57
N ALA A 15 12.84 -18.32 -15.92
CA ALA A 15 13.05 -17.22 -14.98
C ALA A 15 11.99 -17.19 -13.88
N VAL A 16 12.40 -16.81 -12.67
CA VAL A 16 11.55 -16.68 -11.48
C VAL A 16 10.88 -15.31 -11.49
N LEU A 17 9.55 -15.29 -11.37
CA LEU A 17 8.78 -14.06 -11.20
C LEU A 17 8.73 -13.67 -9.72
N VAL A 18 9.37 -12.55 -9.38
CA VAL A 18 9.35 -11.95 -8.03
C VAL A 18 8.50 -10.69 -8.03
N VAL A 19 7.51 -10.64 -7.15
CA VAL A 19 6.59 -9.50 -7.02
C VAL A 19 6.74 -8.85 -5.65
N ASP A 20 7.08 -7.56 -5.65
CA ASP A 20 6.94 -6.70 -4.48
C ASP A 20 5.46 -6.33 -4.32
N ALA A 21 4.83 -6.92 -3.30
CA ALA A 21 3.45 -6.69 -2.94
C ALA A 21 3.32 -5.96 -1.60
N ILE A 22 4.36 -5.22 -1.17
CA ILE A 22 4.35 -4.52 0.13
C ILE A 22 3.13 -3.60 0.26
N SER A 23 2.77 -2.88 -0.79
CA SER A 23 1.60 -1.98 -0.79
C SER A 23 0.36 -2.60 -1.45
N GLY A 24 0.45 -3.84 -1.94
CA GLY A 24 -0.65 -4.52 -2.63
C GLY A 24 -1.34 -5.59 -1.78
N LEU A 25 -0.58 -6.34 -0.99
CA LEU A 25 -1.13 -7.45 -0.20
C LEU A 25 -2.22 -6.95 0.77
N ALA A 26 -3.36 -7.63 0.77
CA ALA A 26 -4.57 -7.27 1.50
C ALA A 26 -5.18 -5.89 1.13
N ALA A 27 -4.61 -5.17 0.14
CA ALA A 27 -5.17 -3.93 -0.38
C ALA A 27 -5.88 -4.11 -1.73
N ILE A 28 -5.31 -4.99 -2.56
CA ILE A 28 -5.84 -5.37 -3.89
C ILE A 28 -5.68 -6.88 -4.09
N PRO A 29 -6.41 -7.51 -5.02
CA PRO A 29 -6.24 -8.93 -5.33
C PRO A 29 -4.81 -9.25 -5.80
N ILE A 30 -4.20 -10.29 -5.20
CA ILE A 30 -2.92 -10.88 -5.63
C ILE A 30 -3.08 -12.39 -5.58
N LYS A 31 -3.46 -12.97 -6.71
CA LYS A 31 -3.71 -14.41 -6.84
C LYS A 31 -2.41 -15.14 -7.19
N THR A 32 -1.58 -15.37 -6.20
CA THR A 32 -0.21 -15.84 -6.34
C THR A 32 -0.09 -17.09 -7.20
N ASP A 33 -0.86 -18.14 -6.90
CA ASP A 33 -0.80 -19.41 -7.61
C ASP A 33 -1.46 -19.32 -8.99
N GLU A 34 -2.64 -18.68 -9.10
CA GLU A 34 -3.39 -18.53 -10.34
C GLU A 34 -2.59 -17.74 -11.39
N TRP A 35 -1.95 -16.65 -10.95
CA TRP A 35 -1.14 -15.80 -11.82
C TRP A 35 0.30 -16.31 -12.04
N GLY A 36 0.68 -17.40 -11.36
CA GLY A 36 2.00 -18.01 -11.53
C GLY A 36 3.15 -17.16 -11.00
N ILE A 37 2.92 -16.46 -9.89
CA ILE A 37 3.94 -15.68 -9.21
C ILE A 37 4.82 -16.64 -8.40
N ASP A 38 6.13 -16.60 -8.60
CA ASP A 38 7.05 -17.50 -7.94
C ASP A 38 7.45 -17.02 -6.53
N VAL A 39 7.62 -15.71 -6.36
CA VAL A 39 7.91 -15.12 -5.05
C VAL A 39 7.08 -13.85 -4.86
N VAL A 40 6.37 -13.78 -3.73
CA VAL A 40 5.69 -12.55 -3.29
C VAL A 40 6.33 -12.09 -2.01
N VAL A 41 6.72 -10.81 -1.94
CA VAL A 41 7.22 -10.19 -0.73
C VAL A 41 6.24 -9.13 -0.21
N SER A 42 6.08 -9.06 1.11
CA SER A 42 5.24 -8.05 1.75
C SER A 42 5.74 -7.68 3.15
N GLY A 43 5.17 -6.64 3.72
CA GLY A 43 5.48 -6.13 5.06
C GLY A 43 4.23 -5.92 5.91
N SER A 44 4.44 -5.88 7.22
CA SER A 44 3.36 -5.86 8.22
C SER A 44 2.58 -4.55 8.31
N GLN A 45 3.20 -3.40 7.97
CA GLN A 45 2.68 -2.06 8.23
C GLN A 45 1.81 -1.46 7.12
N LYS A 46 1.34 -2.27 6.17
CA LYS A 46 0.51 -1.85 5.03
C LYS A 46 -0.89 -2.45 5.16
N GLY A 47 -1.36 -3.19 4.17
CA GLY A 47 -2.68 -3.81 4.21
C GLY A 47 -2.93 -4.78 5.37
N LEU A 48 -1.87 -5.28 6.02
CA LEU A 48 -1.97 -6.13 7.22
C LEU A 48 -2.18 -5.35 8.53
N MET A 49 -2.24 -4.03 8.52
CA MET A 49 -2.74 -3.16 9.60
C MET A 49 -1.99 -3.20 10.93
N ILE A 50 -0.76 -3.71 10.99
CA ILE A 50 0.04 -3.76 12.22
C ILE A 50 1.32 -2.93 12.10
N PRO A 51 2.01 -2.61 13.19
CA PRO A 51 3.27 -1.85 13.14
C PRO A 51 4.33 -2.53 12.26
N PRO A 52 5.30 -1.76 11.72
CA PRO A 52 6.42 -2.32 10.97
C PRO A 52 7.29 -3.24 11.84
N GLY A 53 7.87 -4.29 11.24
CA GLY A 53 8.82 -5.19 11.90
C GLY A 53 8.66 -6.67 11.52
N LEU A 54 7.63 -7.05 10.73
CA LEU A 54 7.54 -8.36 10.10
C LEU A 54 7.63 -8.24 8.59
N ALA A 55 8.34 -9.16 7.96
CA ALA A 55 8.36 -9.36 6.52
C ALA A 55 7.78 -10.74 6.19
N PHE A 56 7.07 -10.81 5.08
CA PHE A 56 6.43 -12.04 4.60
C PHE A 56 6.93 -12.37 3.22
N VAL A 57 7.22 -13.65 2.98
CA VAL A 57 7.65 -14.13 1.67
C VAL A 57 6.89 -15.42 1.37
N SER A 58 6.14 -15.43 0.28
CA SER A 58 5.60 -16.64 -0.32
C SER A 58 6.57 -17.16 -1.38
N VAL A 59 6.79 -18.46 -1.45
CA VAL A 59 7.81 -19.07 -2.32
C VAL A 59 7.21 -20.27 -3.03
N SER A 60 7.14 -20.26 -4.37
CA SER A 60 6.68 -21.37 -5.20
C SER A 60 7.67 -22.53 -5.21
N GLN A 61 7.22 -23.70 -5.67
CA GLN A 61 8.10 -24.85 -5.88
C GLN A 61 9.23 -24.56 -6.87
N LYS A 62 8.95 -23.81 -7.94
CA LYS A 62 9.96 -23.37 -8.92
C LYS A 62 11.01 -22.47 -8.28
N ALA A 63 10.58 -21.51 -7.45
CA ALA A 63 11.51 -20.64 -6.71
C ALA A 63 12.35 -21.44 -5.70
N TRP A 64 11.79 -22.44 -5.01
CA TRP A 64 12.57 -23.32 -4.15
C TRP A 64 13.67 -24.06 -4.89
N GLN A 65 13.43 -24.55 -6.11
CA GLN A 65 14.47 -25.17 -6.94
C GLN A 65 15.61 -24.22 -7.28
N ALA A 66 15.30 -22.93 -7.51
CA ALA A 66 16.31 -21.90 -7.72
C ALA A 66 17.10 -21.58 -6.43
N ILE A 67 16.41 -21.49 -5.27
CA ILE A 67 17.03 -21.29 -3.95
C ILE A 67 18.01 -22.42 -3.60
N GLU A 68 17.69 -23.67 -3.93
CA GLU A 68 18.58 -24.80 -3.68
C GLU A 68 19.92 -24.70 -4.44
N LYS A 69 19.89 -24.09 -5.63
CA LYS A 69 21.08 -23.88 -6.48
C LYS A 69 21.86 -22.62 -6.10
N SER A 70 21.32 -21.75 -5.26
CA SER A 70 21.95 -20.47 -4.90
C SER A 70 23.17 -20.67 -4.03
N THR A 71 24.30 -20.09 -4.45
CA THR A 71 25.60 -20.16 -3.77
C THR A 71 26.01 -18.86 -3.08
N LEU A 72 25.24 -17.77 -3.24
CA LEU A 72 25.55 -16.49 -2.60
C LEU A 72 25.61 -16.65 -1.07
N PRO A 73 26.61 -16.06 -0.40
CA PRO A 73 26.70 -16.06 1.06
C PRO A 73 25.46 -15.46 1.70
N LYS A 74 24.88 -16.14 2.68
CA LYS A 74 23.71 -15.71 3.43
C LYS A 74 23.74 -16.25 4.85
N TYR A 75 23.15 -15.54 5.79
CA TYR A 75 23.07 -15.96 7.19
C TYR A 75 21.66 -15.66 7.74
N TYR A 76 21.35 -14.41 8.05
CA TYR A 76 20.05 -14.02 8.59
C TYR A 76 18.91 -14.15 7.54
N PHE A 77 19.19 -13.80 6.29
CA PHE A 77 18.22 -13.89 5.17
C PHE A 77 18.37 -15.20 4.40
N ASP A 78 18.44 -16.33 5.12
CA ASP A 78 18.54 -17.67 4.51
C ASP A 78 17.19 -18.39 4.55
N PHE A 79 16.49 -18.44 3.41
CA PHE A 79 15.22 -19.12 3.29
C PHE A 79 15.28 -20.62 3.65
N LYS A 80 16.41 -21.29 3.46
CA LYS A 80 16.60 -22.69 3.88
C LYS A 80 16.54 -22.83 5.40
N ALA A 81 17.14 -21.89 6.13
CA ALA A 81 17.08 -21.87 7.59
C ALA A 81 15.65 -21.64 8.09
N TYR A 82 14.92 -20.69 7.47
CA TYR A 82 13.51 -20.43 7.79
C TYR A 82 12.62 -21.62 7.49
N LYS A 83 12.77 -22.27 6.32
CA LYS A 83 12.02 -23.49 5.96
C LYS A 83 12.23 -24.63 6.95
N LYS A 84 13.51 -24.85 7.36
CA LYS A 84 13.87 -25.86 8.34
C LYS A 84 13.25 -25.59 9.72
N ALA A 85 13.27 -24.33 10.17
CA ALA A 85 12.67 -23.93 11.44
C ALA A 85 11.15 -24.04 11.41
N LEU A 86 10.51 -23.60 10.33
CA LEU A 86 9.05 -23.68 10.15
C LEU A 86 8.55 -25.14 10.25
N GLY A 87 9.29 -26.12 9.73
CA GLY A 87 8.98 -27.55 9.86
C GLY A 87 8.99 -28.06 11.31
N LYS A 88 9.53 -27.27 12.25
CA LYS A 88 9.52 -27.54 13.70
C LYS A 88 8.61 -26.58 14.48
N THR A 89 7.80 -25.79 13.79
CA THR A 89 6.97 -24.71 14.37
C THR A 89 7.82 -23.70 15.15
N ASP A 90 8.97 -23.32 14.60
CA ASP A 90 9.97 -22.45 15.20
C ASP A 90 10.48 -21.41 14.18
N THR A 91 11.33 -20.49 14.63
CA THR A 91 12.03 -19.52 13.81
C THR A 91 13.55 -19.67 13.98
N PRO A 92 14.38 -19.39 12.95
CA PRO A 92 15.82 -19.56 13.06
C PRO A 92 16.50 -18.55 14.00
N PHE A 93 15.80 -17.45 14.33
CA PHE A 93 16.25 -16.38 15.22
C PHE A 93 15.10 -15.94 16.10
N THR A 94 15.38 -15.20 17.19
CA THR A 94 14.36 -14.71 18.12
C THR A 94 13.24 -13.94 17.39
N PRO A 95 12.00 -14.40 17.45
CA PRO A 95 10.89 -13.76 16.75
C PRO A 95 10.37 -12.53 17.46
N ALA A 96 9.77 -11.61 16.71
CA ALA A 96 9.03 -10.46 17.24
C ALA A 96 7.63 -10.92 17.72
N VAL A 97 7.56 -11.62 18.87
CA VAL A 97 6.35 -12.28 19.37
C VAL A 97 5.15 -11.33 19.48
N ASN A 98 5.35 -10.10 19.97
CA ASN A 98 4.27 -9.11 20.08
C ASN A 98 3.66 -8.77 18.72
N LEU A 99 4.48 -8.65 17.66
CA LEU A 99 3.99 -8.40 16.31
C LEU A 99 3.31 -9.64 15.71
N MET A 100 3.73 -10.85 16.06
CA MET A 100 3.05 -12.08 15.64
C MET A 100 1.66 -12.18 16.27
N ILE A 101 1.52 -11.79 17.55
CA ILE A 101 0.21 -11.73 18.22
C ILE A 101 -0.67 -10.66 17.55
N ALA A 102 -0.13 -9.48 17.27
CA ALA A 102 -0.86 -8.42 16.56
C ALA A 102 -1.27 -8.89 15.15
N LEU A 103 -0.40 -9.59 14.43
CA LEU A 103 -0.70 -10.16 13.12
C LEU A 103 -1.86 -11.16 13.20
N ARG A 104 -1.89 -12.02 14.21
CA ARG A 104 -2.98 -12.98 14.41
C ARG A 104 -4.33 -12.26 14.52
N GLU A 105 -4.41 -11.19 15.29
CA GLU A 105 -5.64 -10.41 15.43
C GLU A 105 -6.02 -9.67 14.13
N ALA A 106 -5.03 -9.10 13.43
CA ALA A 106 -5.28 -8.47 12.12
C ALA A 106 -5.79 -9.48 11.08
N LEU A 107 -5.21 -10.67 11.03
CA LEU A 107 -5.68 -11.74 10.13
C LEU A 107 -7.07 -12.25 10.49
N LYS A 108 -7.44 -12.22 11.78
CA LYS A 108 -8.79 -12.53 12.24
C LYS A 108 -9.79 -11.49 11.71
N ILE A 109 -9.50 -10.20 11.85
CA ILE A 109 -10.32 -9.11 11.31
C ILE A 109 -10.48 -9.28 9.78
N ILE A 110 -9.39 -9.49 9.05
CA ILE A 110 -9.41 -9.70 7.60
C ILE A 110 -10.29 -10.90 7.22
N LYS A 111 -10.19 -11.99 7.99
CA LYS A 111 -10.98 -13.21 7.74
C LYS A 111 -12.46 -13.01 8.05
N GLU A 112 -12.80 -12.25 9.08
CA GLU A 112 -14.18 -11.94 9.48
C GLU A 112 -14.85 -10.97 8.50
N GLU A 113 -14.14 -9.97 8.01
CA GLU A 113 -14.64 -9.01 7.01
C GLU A 113 -14.73 -9.65 5.61
N GLY A 114 -13.76 -10.49 5.25
CA GLY A 114 -13.64 -11.09 3.92
C GLY A 114 -12.74 -10.25 2.99
N LEU A 115 -11.90 -10.93 2.20
CA LEU A 115 -10.95 -10.23 1.31
C LEU A 115 -11.65 -9.46 0.20
N ASP A 116 -12.73 -10.00 -0.37
CA ASP A 116 -13.44 -9.35 -1.48
C ASP A 116 -14.12 -8.07 -0.99
N GLU A 117 -14.73 -8.08 0.20
CA GLU A 117 -15.32 -6.90 0.84
C GLU A 117 -14.25 -5.84 1.15
N ILE A 118 -13.07 -6.25 1.62
CA ILE A 118 -11.93 -5.36 1.86
C ILE A 118 -11.48 -4.71 0.55
N PHE A 119 -11.37 -5.47 -0.53
CA PHE A 119 -10.96 -4.93 -1.83
C PHE A 119 -11.99 -3.93 -2.38
N GLU A 120 -13.29 -4.25 -2.32
CA GLU A 120 -14.34 -3.32 -2.76
C GLU A 120 -14.40 -2.06 -1.87
N LYS A 121 -14.19 -2.18 -0.57
CA LYS A 121 -14.05 -1.04 0.34
C LYS A 121 -12.89 -0.13 -0.07
N HIS A 122 -11.71 -0.68 -0.29
CA HIS A 122 -10.54 0.09 -0.73
C HIS A 122 -10.79 0.76 -2.08
N LYS A 123 -11.37 0.05 -3.04
CA LYS A 123 -11.71 0.56 -4.36
C LYS A 123 -12.69 1.73 -4.29
N LYS A 124 -13.75 1.61 -3.48
CA LYS A 124 -14.73 2.68 -3.26
C LYS A 124 -14.09 3.92 -2.61
N MET A 125 -13.31 3.72 -1.54
CA MET A 125 -12.59 4.80 -0.88
C MET A 125 -11.58 5.50 -1.80
N ALA A 126 -10.83 4.75 -2.59
CA ALA A 126 -9.88 5.29 -3.54
C ALA A 126 -10.57 6.07 -4.67
N ALA A 127 -11.71 5.58 -5.17
CA ALA A 127 -12.51 6.31 -6.15
C ALA A 127 -13.02 7.64 -5.59
N ALA A 128 -13.53 7.63 -4.36
CA ALA A 128 -14.00 8.84 -3.67
C ALA A 128 -12.87 9.85 -3.44
N LEU A 129 -11.70 9.37 -3.02
CA LEU A 129 -10.51 10.21 -2.84
C LEU A 129 -10.05 10.85 -4.17
N ARG A 130 -10.00 10.06 -5.25
CA ARG A 130 -9.66 10.58 -6.58
C ARG A 130 -10.68 11.61 -7.10
N SER A 131 -11.96 11.38 -6.84
CA SER A 131 -13.03 12.34 -7.15
C SER A 131 -12.82 13.66 -6.39
N ALA A 132 -12.55 13.59 -5.09
CA ALA A 132 -12.25 14.76 -4.26
C ALA A 132 -11.05 15.54 -4.80
N VAL A 133 -9.93 14.87 -5.06
CA VAL A 133 -8.71 15.49 -5.60
C VAL A 133 -8.98 16.22 -6.91
N LYS A 134 -9.68 15.58 -7.83
CA LYS A 134 -10.04 16.19 -9.14
C LYS A 134 -10.98 17.41 -8.97
N SER A 135 -11.93 17.38 -8.04
CA SER A 135 -12.84 18.49 -7.80
C SER A 135 -12.16 19.71 -7.17
N LEU A 136 -10.99 19.53 -6.53
CA LEU A 136 -10.11 20.60 -6.07
C LEU A 136 -9.25 21.21 -7.21
N GLY A 137 -9.36 20.70 -8.43
CA GLY A 137 -8.51 21.10 -9.55
C GLY A 137 -7.08 20.53 -9.47
N LEU A 138 -6.87 19.53 -8.62
CA LEU A 138 -5.58 18.87 -8.51
C LEU A 138 -5.44 17.72 -9.53
N GLU A 139 -4.22 17.45 -9.95
CA GLU A 139 -3.93 16.38 -10.90
C GLU A 139 -3.44 15.12 -10.21
N LEU A 140 -3.92 13.97 -10.64
CA LEU A 140 -3.35 12.69 -10.26
C LEU A 140 -1.95 12.53 -10.89
N PHE A 141 -1.02 11.96 -10.13
CA PHE A 141 0.30 11.64 -10.64
C PHE A 141 0.26 10.52 -11.69
N ALA A 142 -0.55 9.47 -11.42
CA ALA A 142 -0.88 8.44 -12.38
C ALA A 142 -2.32 8.66 -12.85
N PRO A 143 -2.55 9.11 -14.09
CA PRO A 143 -3.89 9.35 -14.62
C PRO A 143 -4.66 8.04 -14.84
N ASP A 144 -3.93 6.98 -15.20
CA ASP A 144 -4.42 5.63 -15.45
C ASP A 144 -3.57 4.61 -14.68
N ASP A 145 -3.98 3.34 -14.63
CA ASP A 145 -3.25 2.23 -13.99
C ASP A 145 -2.83 2.49 -12.53
N TYR A 146 -3.71 3.05 -11.74
CA TYR A 146 -3.46 3.31 -10.31
C TYR A 146 -3.87 2.15 -9.42
N SER A 147 -3.22 2.05 -8.28
CA SER A 147 -3.62 1.13 -7.19
C SER A 147 -4.75 1.74 -6.37
N ASP A 148 -5.67 0.91 -5.88
CA ASP A 148 -6.69 1.33 -4.92
C ASP A 148 -6.16 1.45 -3.48
N GLY A 149 -4.92 1.07 -3.22
CA GLY A 149 -4.29 1.23 -1.91
C GLY A 149 -3.69 2.61 -1.65
N VAL A 150 -3.43 3.41 -2.69
CA VAL A 150 -2.79 4.74 -2.56
C VAL A 150 -3.16 5.65 -3.73
N THR A 151 -3.45 6.91 -3.43
CA THR A 151 -3.63 7.95 -4.43
C THR A 151 -2.47 8.92 -4.40
N ALA A 152 -1.73 9.03 -5.51
CA ALA A 152 -0.64 9.96 -5.69
C ALA A 152 -1.12 11.20 -6.45
N VAL A 153 -0.82 12.38 -5.92
CA VAL A 153 -1.33 13.67 -6.39
C VAL A 153 -0.16 14.59 -6.69
N LYS A 154 -0.15 15.26 -7.83
CA LYS A 154 0.84 16.29 -8.15
C LYS A 154 0.61 17.51 -7.26
N VAL A 155 1.70 18.08 -6.76
CA VAL A 155 1.63 19.37 -6.07
C VAL A 155 1.31 20.45 -7.11
N PRO A 156 0.28 21.29 -6.89
CA PRO A 156 -0.07 22.32 -7.86
C PRO A 156 0.97 23.42 -7.92
N GLN A 157 1.07 24.09 -9.05
CA GLN A 157 2.02 25.18 -9.27
C GLN A 157 1.85 26.28 -8.20
N GLY A 158 2.96 26.78 -7.68
CA GLY A 158 2.97 27.84 -6.67
C GLY A 158 2.83 27.35 -5.23
N ILE A 159 2.60 26.06 -5.01
CA ILE A 159 2.51 25.44 -3.67
C ILE A 159 3.82 24.72 -3.36
N ASP A 160 4.34 24.94 -2.15
CA ASP A 160 5.44 24.16 -1.60
C ASP A 160 4.92 22.83 -1.04
N GLY A 161 5.21 21.72 -1.74
CA GLY A 161 4.71 20.39 -1.38
C GLY A 161 5.28 19.84 -0.07
N GLU A 162 6.51 20.20 0.30
CA GLU A 162 7.08 19.78 1.59
C GLU A 162 6.40 20.51 2.74
N LYS A 163 6.17 21.82 2.58
CA LYS A 163 5.43 22.63 3.55
C LYS A 163 3.99 22.16 3.70
N LEU A 164 3.32 21.79 2.59
CA LEU A 164 1.95 21.23 2.61
C LEU A 164 1.91 19.99 3.50
N VAL A 165 2.72 18.98 3.21
CA VAL A 165 2.77 17.72 3.97
C VAL A 165 3.10 17.97 5.44
N LYS A 166 4.10 18.83 5.71
CA LYS A 166 4.50 19.20 7.06
C LYS A 166 3.38 19.91 7.82
N THR A 167 2.68 20.85 7.19
CA THR A 167 1.59 21.61 7.82
C THR A 167 0.41 20.71 8.17
N MET A 168 0.01 19.80 7.26
CA MET A 168 -1.03 18.83 7.55
C MET A 168 -0.70 17.99 8.80
N ARG A 169 0.54 17.49 8.89
CA ARG A 169 0.99 16.69 10.02
C ARG A 169 1.16 17.50 11.30
N ASP A 170 1.96 18.57 11.27
CA ASP A 170 2.43 19.25 12.49
C ASP A 170 1.40 20.21 13.09
N LYS A 171 0.56 20.83 12.25
CA LYS A 171 -0.48 21.75 12.69
C LYS A 171 -1.83 21.08 12.89
N TYR A 172 -2.18 20.13 12.03
CA TYR A 172 -3.51 19.52 12.01
C TYR A 172 -3.55 18.05 12.45
N GLY A 173 -2.41 17.40 12.70
CA GLY A 173 -2.33 16.00 13.12
C GLY A 173 -2.69 14.99 12.02
N VAL A 174 -2.79 15.42 10.77
CA VAL A 174 -3.16 14.56 9.64
C VAL A 174 -1.91 14.20 8.83
N GLY A 175 -1.50 12.93 8.91
CA GLY A 175 -0.33 12.40 8.22
C GLY A 175 -0.61 11.97 6.79
N ILE A 176 0.03 12.62 5.82
CA ILE A 176 0.13 12.16 4.43
C ILE A 176 1.59 11.99 4.05
N ALA A 177 1.88 11.23 3.00
CA ALA A 177 3.26 11.01 2.56
C ALA A 177 3.65 11.97 1.43
N GLY A 178 4.85 12.53 1.48
CA GLY A 178 5.43 13.28 0.36
C GLY A 178 6.03 12.38 -0.73
N GLY A 179 6.52 13.00 -1.80
CA GLY A 179 7.36 12.34 -2.79
C GLY A 179 8.75 12.02 -2.21
N GLN A 180 9.45 11.09 -2.84
CA GLN A 180 10.81 10.69 -2.51
C GLN A 180 11.75 11.03 -3.66
N ASP A 181 13.03 11.12 -3.38
CA ASP A 181 14.10 11.38 -4.34
C ASP A 181 13.76 12.54 -5.28
N GLU A 182 13.73 12.33 -6.57
CA GLU A 182 13.44 13.34 -7.59
C GLU A 182 12.01 13.89 -7.53
N MET A 183 11.09 13.19 -6.85
CA MET A 183 9.69 13.58 -6.68
C MET A 183 9.43 14.34 -5.38
N LYS A 184 10.47 14.58 -4.58
CA LYS A 184 10.39 15.34 -3.33
C LYS A 184 9.85 16.76 -3.58
N GLY A 185 8.81 17.14 -2.85
CA GLY A 185 8.10 18.40 -3.01
C GLY A 185 7.21 18.53 -4.26
N LYS A 186 7.27 17.57 -5.19
CA LYS A 186 6.51 17.60 -6.45
C LYS A 186 5.20 16.80 -6.42
N MET A 187 5.08 15.89 -5.45
CA MET A 187 3.87 15.10 -5.25
C MET A 187 3.64 14.79 -3.77
N PHE A 188 2.42 14.41 -3.45
CA PHE A 188 2.06 13.81 -2.17
C PHE A 188 1.17 12.59 -2.40
N ARG A 189 1.05 11.74 -1.38
CA ARG A 189 0.31 10.47 -1.45
C ARG A 189 -0.61 10.33 -0.25
N ILE A 190 -1.84 9.91 -0.51
CA ILE A 190 -2.84 9.59 0.51
C ILE A 190 -3.16 8.11 0.39
N ALA A 191 -3.03 7.38 1.50
CA ALA A 191 -3.31 5.95 1.55
C ALA A 191 -4.80 5.69 1.81
N THR A 192 -5.31 4.61 1.20
CA THR A 192 -6.66 4.07 1.40
C THR A 192 -6.61 2.61 1.83
N MET A 193 -5.42 2.06 2.10
CA MET A 193 -5.21 0.68 2.51
C MET A 193 -5.15 0.52 4.04
N GLY A 194 -5.40 -0.68 4.51
CA GLY A 194 -5.33 -1.04 5.92
C GLY A 194 -6.58 -0.65 6.69
N TYR A 195 -6.42 -0.19 7.92
CA TYR A 195 -7.54 0.17 8.82
C TYR A 195 -8.01 1.61 8.64
N ILE A 196 -7.99 2.10 7.41
CA ILE A 196 -8.51 3.44 7.05
C ILE A 196 -10.03 3.36 6.89
N THR A 197 -10.72 4.36 7.39
CA THR A 197 -12.18 4.50 7.32
C THR A 197 -12.59 5.67 6.43
N SER A 198 -13.87 5.72 6.05
CA SER A 198 -14.44 6.89 5.37
C SER A 198 -14.30 8.17 6.19
N SER A 199 -14.41 8.08 7.52
CA SER A 199 -14.21 9.24 8.42
C SER A 199 -12.79 9.79 8.35
N ASP A 200 -11.78 8.92 8.25
CA ASP A 200 -10.39 9.37 8.09
C ASP A 200 -10.18 10.12 6.79
N LEU A 201 -10.82 9.69 5.69
CA LEU A 201 -10.78 10.40 4.41
C LEU A 201 -11.48 11.75 4.46
N ILE A 202 -12.62 11.85 5.15
CA ILE A 202 -13.34 13.12 5.38
C ILE A 202 -12.41 14.11 6.10
N VAL A 203 -11.80 13.69 7.20
CA VAL A 203 -10.83 14.51 7.96
C VAL A 203 -9.63 14.89 7.08
N CYS A 204 -9.11 13.93 6.30
CA CYS A 204 -7.96 14.18 5.43
C CYS A 204 -8.28 15.23 4.34
N ILE A 205 -9.42 15.12 3.66
CA ILE A 205 -9.80 16.07 2.59
C ILE A 205 -10.16 17.44 3.16
N ALA A 206 -10.91 17.51 4.27
CA ALA A 206 -11.20 18.78 4.94
C ALA A 206 -9.91 19.51 5.37
N THR A 207 -8.94 18.76 5.89
CA THR A 207 -7.63 19.31 6.27
C THR A 207 -6.83 19.75 5.04
N LEU A 208 -6.85 18.96 3.96
CA LEU A 208 -6.18 19.32 2.71
C LEU A 208 -6.72 20.62 2.13
N GLU A 209 -8.04 20.78 2.08
CA GLU A 209 -8.69 22.04 1.64
C GLU A 209 -8.25 23.22 2.51
N THR A 210 -8.23 23.04 3.82
CA THR A 210 -7.82 24.09 4.76
C THR A 210 -6.38 24.52 4.49
N VAL A 211 -5.46 23.58 4.39
CA VAL A 211 -4.02 23.87 4.18
C VAL A 211 -3.77 24.47 2.81
N LEU A 212 -4.41 23.97 1.75
CA LEU A 212 -4.32 24.55 0.41
C LEU A 212 -4.82 26.00 0.38
N SER A 213 -5.92 26.30 1.08
CA SER A 213 -6.46 27.67 1.23
C SER A 213 -5.48 28.59 1.98
N GLU A 214 -4.90 28.13 3.09
CA GLU A 214 -3.88 28.86 3.85
C GLU A 214 -2.62 29.15 3.01
N MET A 215 -2.29 28.28 2.08
CA MET A 215 -1.17 28.44 1.15
C MET A 215 -1.53 29.28 -0.09
N GLY A 216 -2.75 29.77 -0.20
CA GLY A 216 -3.19 30.67 -1.27
C GLY A 216 -3.60 29.95 -2.56
N TYR A 217 -3.76 28.64 -2.56
CA TYR A 217 -4.29 27.89 -3.71
C TYR A 217 -5.76 28.22 -3.95
N LYS A 218 -6.16 28.46 -5.20
CA LYS A 218 -7.50 28.88 -5.59
C LYS A 218 -8.36 27.68 -5.97
N PHE A 219 -9.40 27.42 -5.24
CA PHE A 219 -10.42 26.40 -5.50
C PHE A 219 -11.74 26.77 -4.79
N GLN A 220 -12.81 26.05 -5.06
CA GLN A 220 -14.07 26.23 -4.34
C GLN A 220 -14.02 25.43 -3.02
N LEU A 221 -14.01 26.11 -1.89
CA LEU A 221 -14.00 25.47 -0.57
C LEU A 221 -15.21 24.53 -0.40
N GLY A 222 -14.97 23.32 0.10
CA GLY A 222 -15.97 22.28 0.27
C GLY A 222 -16.22 21.44 -0.98
N SER A 223 -15.62 21.75 -2.15
CA SER A 223 -15.82 20.97 -3.37
C SER A 223 -15.23 19.57 -3.28
N GLY A 224 -14.06 19.41 -2.67
CA GLY A 224 -13.42 18.11 -2.46
C GLY A 224 -14.20 17.26 -1.48
N LEU A 225 -14.59 17.84 -0.35
CA LEU A 225 -15.38 17.13 0.66
C LEU A 225 -16.72 16.66 0.10
N ARG A 226 -17.43 17.51 -0.66
CA ARG A 226 -18.69 17.15 -1.32
C ARG A 226 -18.48 15.98 -2.28
N ALA A 227 -17.49 16.06 -3.18
CA ALA A 227 -17.23 15.02 -4.16
C ALA A 227 -16.83 13.68 -3.50
N LEU A 228 -16.09 13.73 -2.38
CA LEU A 228 -15.78 12.57 -1.56
C LEU A 228 -17.05 11.89 -1.05
N GLU A 229 -17.92 12.65 -0.37
CA GLU A 229 -19.14 12.12 0.26
C GLU A 229 -20.15 11.61 -0.78
N GLU A 230 -20.32 12.30 -1.90
CA GLU A 230 -21.20 11.86 -3.00
C GLU A 230 -20.76 10.51 -3.58
N THR A 231 -19.44 10.25 -3.64
CA THR A 231 -18.89 8.98 -4.15
C THR A 231 -18.92 7.87 -3.10
N LEU A 232 -18.86 8.21 -1.80
CA LEU A 232 -18.92 7.23 -0.69
C LEU A 232 -20.34 6.72 -0.42
N ARG A 233 -21.39 7.42 -0.88
CA ARG A 233 -22.79 6.97 -0.78
C ARG A 233 -23.08 5.84 -1.74
#